data_d12ed91973af1f8642a2bffbf0292172
#
_entry.id   d12ed91973af1f8642a2bffbf0292172
#
_cell.length_a   1.000
_cell.length_b   1.000
_cell.length_c   1.000
_cell.angle_alpha   90.00
_cell.angle_beta   90.00
_cell.angle_gamma   90.00
#
_symmetry.space_group_name_H-M   'P 1'
#
loop_
_entity.id
_entity.type
_entity.pdbx_description
1 polymer ?
#
loop_
_entity_poly.entity_id
_entity_poly.type
_entity_poly.pdbx_seq_one_letter_code
_entity_poly.pdbx_strand_id
1 'polypeptide(L)'
;MKSDYQVVVIGGGVVGASVLYHLAKLGWSDVCLIERSILTAGSSWHAAGGIHALNADPNMAALQAYTIDLLAEIEKESGQSIGLHMTGGVTVASAPARWEWLQSAYRTFQTIGIDDCYLMTPAEIREKCPIMDTTGVLGGLWADREGYLDTTGTVLAYAKSARQLGAEVIEHNKVDSLSQQPDGSWNVITEQGQVHAEHVVNAGGLWAKQVGRMVGLDLPVSPLEHHYLLTETIPEVEAMDFELPMTVDLEGFTYMRQAQNGVLVGIYETNYQHWNIDGAPWDYGIELIQENTDRIADELEMAFNR
;
A
#
# COMPACT_ATOMS: atom_id res chain seq x y z
N MET A 1 -19.05 -6.24 -20.93
CA MET A 1 -17.91 -7.18 -21.03
C MET A 1 -17.83 -7.67 -22.46
N LYS A 2 -16.69 -7.52 -23.12
CA LYS A 2 -16.42 -8.08 -24.45
C LYS A 2 -16.15 -9.59 -24.35
N SER A 3 -16.14 -10.30 -25.46
CA SER A 3 -15.74 -11.72 -25.53
C SER A 3 -14.22 -11.91 -25.54
N ASP A 4 -13.47 -10.91 -25.99
CA ASP A 4 -12.03 -11.02 -26.24
C ASP A 4 -11.30 -9.77 -25.70
N TYR A 5 -10.16 -10.00 -25.08
CA TYR A 5 -9.23 -8.98 -24.59
C TYR A 5 -7.78 -9.39 -24.85
N GLN A 6 -6.90 -8.39 -24.99
CA GLN A 6 -5.46 -8.63 -24.95
C GLN A 6 -5.02 -9.02 -23.55
N VAL A 7 -5.49 -8.28 -22.53
CA VAL A 7 -5.13 -8.58 -21.15
C VAL A 7 -6.35 -8.57 -20.24
N VAL A 8 -6.49 -9.61 -19.44
CA VAL A 8 -7.43 -9.67 -18.32
C VAL A 8 -6.63 -9.56 -17.01
N VAL A 9 -6.94 -8.55 -16.20
CA VAL A 9 -6.37 -8.37 -14.85
C VAL A 9 -7.39 -8.88 -13.85
N ILE A 10 -7.01 -9.82 -12.99
CA ILE A 10 -7.88 -10.41 -11.96
C ILE A 10 -7.59 -9.77 -10.62
N GLY A 11 -8.57 -9.02 -10.08
CA GLY A 11 -8.50 -8.37 -8.77
C GLY A 11 -8.51 -6.84 -8.84
N GLY A 12 -9.47 -6.23 -8.13
CA GLY A 12 -9.74 -4.79 -8.08
C GLY A 12 -9.08 -4.05 -6.91
N GLY A 13 -7.99 -4.58 -6.38
CA GLY A 13 -7.14 -3.88 -5.40
C GLY A 13 -6.18 -2.90 -6.06
N VAL A 14 -5.33 -2.25 -5.26
CA VAL A 14 -4.36 -1.24 -5.74
C VAL A 14 -3.42 -1.77 -6.81
N VAL A 15 -2.97 -3.02 -6.68
CA VAL A 15 -2.07 -3.64 -7.68
C VAL A 15 -2.78 -3.82 -9.01
N GLY A 16 -3.98 -4.43 -9.02
CA GLY A 16 -4.72 -4.66 -10.25
C GLY A 16 -5.16 -3.37 -10.94
N ALA A 17 -5.64 -2.38 -10.19
CA ALA A 17 -6.00 -1.07 -10.73
C ALA A 17 -4.80 -0.32 -11.31
N SER A 18 -3.64 -0.38 -10.64
CA SER A 18 -2.39 0.19 -11.13
C SER A 18 -1.90 -0.50 -12.42
N VAL A 19 -1.93 -1.84 -12.46
CA VAL A 19 -1.57 -2.59 -13.68
C VAL A 19 -2.47 -2.21 -14.84
N LEU A 20 -3.79 -2.18 -14.64
CA LEU A 20 -4.74 -1.78 -15.68
C LEU A 20 -4.47 -0.37 -16.21
N TYR A 21 -4.23 0.58 -15.29
CA TYR A 21 -3.89 1.96 -15.65
C TYR A 21 -2.62 2.03 -16.48
N HIS A 22 -1.55 1.37 -16.07
CA HIS A 22 -0.27 1.42 -16.78
C HIS A 22 -0.34 0.74 -18.15
N LEU A 23 -1.07 -0.37 -18.27
CA LEU A 23 -1.32 -0.99 -19.58
C LEU A 23 -2.04 0.00 -20.52
N ALA A 24 -3.12 0.62 -20.05
CA ALA A 24 -3.86 1.60 -20.83
C ALA A 24 -2.99 2.82 -21.19
N LYS A 25 -2.20 3.34 -20.24
CA LYS A 25 -1.26 4.45 -20.45
C LYS A 25 -0.17 4.11 -21.48
N LEU A 26 0.24 2.85 -21.56
CA LEU A 26 1.19 2.34 -22.56
C LEU A 26 0.55 2.04 -23.93
N GLY A 27 -0.74 2.29 -24.10
CA GLY A 27 -1.46 2.15 -25.38
C GLY A 27 -2.10 0.78 -25.62
N TRP A 28 -2.20 -0.09 -24.61
CA TRP A 28 -2.97 -1.33 -24.71
C TRP A 28 -4.47 -0.98 -24.65
N SER A 29 -5.20 -1.27 -25.75
CA SER A 29 -6.57 -0.79 -25.93
C SER A 29 -7.64 -1.78 -25.49
N ASP A 30 -7.34 -3.08 -25.56
CA ASP A 30 -8.28 -4.15 -25.25
C ASP A 30 -7.88 -4.83 -23.92
N VAL A 31 -8.01 -4.07 -22.83
CA VAL A 31 -7.67 -4.52 -21.49
C VAL A 31 -8.86 -4.38 -20.55
N CYS A 32 -9.04 -5.37 -19.67
CA CYS A 32 -10.05 -5.27 -18.64
C CYS A 32 -9.53 -5.75 -17.29
N LEU A 33 -10.16 -5.24 -16.23
CA LEU A 33 -10.02 -5.73 -14.87
C LEU A 33 -11.33 -6.38 -14.46
N ILE A 34 -11.24 -7.58 -13.87
CA ILE A 34 -12.38 -8.33 -13.34
C ILE A 34 -12.22 -8.44 -11.82
N GLU A 35 -13.20 -7.90 -11.10
CA GLU A 35 -13.28 -7.94 -9.64
C GLU A 35 -14.51 -8.73 -9.20
N ARG A 36 -14.32 -9.67 -8.26
CA ARG A 36 -15.41 -10.51 -7.75
C ARG A 36 -16.49 -9.76 -6.98
N SER A 37 -16.14 -8.67 -6.33
CA SER A 37 -17.02 -7.87 -5.50
C SER A 37 -16.99 -6.42 -5.98
N ILE A 38 -16.50 -5.50 -5.18
CA ILE A 38 -16.27 -4.10 -5.53
C ILE A 38 -14.78 -3.78 -5.50
N LEU A 39 -14.37 -2.73 -6.18
CA LEU A 39 -13.00 -2.24 -6.08
C LEU A 39 -12.64 -2.03 -4.61
N THR A 40 -11.42 -2.33 -4.26
CA THR A 40 -10.82 -2.22 -2.91
C THR A 40 -11.22 -3.26 -1.88
N ALA A 41 -12.22 -4.09 -2.11
CA ALA A 41 -12.83 -4.99 -1.11
C ALA A 41 -11.86 -5.94 -0.37
N GLY A 42 -10.63 -6.14 -0.86
CA GLY A 42 -9.57 -6.86 -0.15
C GLY A 42 -8.79 -5.95 0.81
N SER A 43 -7.45 -6.08 0.82
CA SER A 43 -6.58 -5.35 1.73
C SER A 43 -6.47 -3.84 1.43
N SER A 44 -6.88 -3.38 0.25
CA SER A 44 -6.67 -1.98 -0.14
C SER A 44 -7.51 -0.98 0.65
N TRP A 45 -8.77 -1.28 0.99
CA TRP A 45 -9.67 -0.32 1.63
C TRP A 45 -9.25 0.06 3.06
N HIS A 46 -8.57 -0.85 3.78
CA HIS A 46 -8.19 -0.64 5.18
C HIS A 46 -6.67 -0.51 5.40
N ALA A 47 -5.90 -0.29 4.33
CA ALA A 47 -4.47 -0.03 4.48
C ALA A 47 -4.23 1.34 5.15
N ALA A 48 -3.16 1.47 5.92
CA ALA A 48 -2.86 2.67 6.69
C ALA A 48 -2.59 3.92 5.84
N GLY A 49 -2.23 3.73 4.57
CA GLY A 49 -2.11 4.80 3.59
C GLY A 49 -0.81 5.62 3.67
N GLY A 50 0.15 5.23 4.50
CA GLY A 50 1.47 5.87 4.51
C GLY A 50 2.22 5.66 3.19
N ILE A 51 2.90 6.71 2.72
CA ILE A 51 3.74 6.68 1.53
C ILE A 51 5.15 7.13 1.88
N HIS A 52 6.14 6.37 1.43
CA HIS A 52 7.55 6.68 1.68
C HIS A 52 8.44 6.06 0.59
N ALA A 53 9.62 6.67 0.37
CA ALA A 53 10.61 6.20 -0.60
C ALA A 53 11.80 5.50 0.08
N LEU A 54 11.84 5.43 1.41
CA LEU A 54 12.95 4.86 2.14
C LEU A 54 13.08 3.35 1.89
N ASN A 55 14.11 3.00 1.12
CA ASN A 55 14.50 1.62 0.87
C ASN A 55 16.01 1.52 0.68
N ALA A 56 16.62 0.46 1.21
CA ALA A 56 18.05 0.21 1.03
C ALA A 56 18.39 -0.30 -0.37
N ASP A 57 17.45 -0.92 -1.07
CA ASP A 57 17.61 -1.31 -2.47
C ASP A 57 17.32 -0.12 -3.40
N PRO A 58 18.26 0.28 -4.27
CA PRO A 58 18.10 1.47 -5.11
C PRO A 58 16.99 1.33 -6.15
N ASN A 59 16.69 0.11 -6.65
CA ASN A 59 15.62 -0.09 -7.62
C ASN A 59 14.25 0.05 -6.93
N MET A 60 14.12 -0.46 -5.71
CA MET A 60 12.90 -0.31 -4.93
C MET A 60 12.68 1.15 -4.52
N ALA A 61 13.73 1.85 -4.08
CA ALA A 61 13.64 3.28 -3.78
C ALA A 61 13.22 4.10 -5.01
N ALA A 62 13.78 3.81 -6.18
CA ALA A 62 13.40 4.47 -7.44
C ALA A 62 11.94 4.18 -7.84
N LEU A 63 11.48 2.94 -7.66
CA LEU A 63 10.07 2.57 -7.92
C LEU A 63 9.12 3.27 -6.97
N GLN A 64 9.48 3.37 -5.68
CA GLN A 64 8.68 4.09 -4.68
C GLN A 64 8.64 5.59 -4.97
N ALA A 65 9.77 6.22 -5.33
CA ALA A 65 9.83 7.62 -5.73
C ALA A 65 8.96 7.90 -6.96
N TYR A 66 9.04 7.05 -8.01
CA TYR A 66 8.15 7.11 -9.17
C TYR A 66 6.67 7.03 -8.78
N THR A 67 6.34 6.14 -7.84
CA THR A 67 4.96 5.97 -7.37
C THR A 67 4.45 7.24 -6.68
N ILE A 68 5.28 7.89 -5.87
CA ILE A 68 4.91 9.13 -5.18
C ILE A 68 4.64 10.26 -6.19
N ASP A 69 5.51 10.42 -7.17
CA ASP A 69 5.32 11.42 -8.24
C ASP A 69 4.02 11.14 -9.03
N LEU A 70 3.77 9.86 -9.34
CA LEU A 70 2.56 9.43 -10.06
C LEU A 70 1.27 9.70 -9.26
N LEU A 71 1.30 9.60 -7.92
CA LEU A 71 0.10 9.83 -7.09
C LEU A 71 -0.44 11.25 -7.25
N ALA A 72 0.42 12.26 -7.32
CA ALA A 72 0.00 13.63 -7.57
C ALA A 72 -0.54 13.82 -9.01
N GLU A 73 0.02 13.10 -9.99
CA GLU A 73 -0.45 13.12 -11.37
C GLU A 73 -1.81 12.43 -11.52
N ILE A 74 -2.00 11.24 -10.94
CA ILE A 74 -3.21 10.43 -11.09
C ILE A 74 -4.44 11.12 -10.48
N GLU A 75 -4.29 11.84 -9.37
CA GLU A 75 -5.37 12.65 -8.80
C GLU A 75 -5.83 13.71 -9.79
N LYS A 76 -4.88 14.41 -10.39
CA LYS A 76 -5.16 15.46 -11.39
C LYS A 76 -5.75 14.90 -12.68
N GLU A 77 -5.18 13.80 -13.22
CA GLU A 77 -5.65 13.16 -14.46
C GLU A 77 -7.05 12.60 -14.30
N SER A 78 -7.30 11.89 -13.21
CA SER A 78 -8.59 11.25 -12.96
C SER A 78 -9.67 12.25 -12.53
N GLY A 79 -9.31 13.34 -11.87
CA GLY A 79 -10.24 14.20 -11.12
C GLY A 79 -10.92 13.44 -9.98
N GLN A 80 -10.28 12.42 -9.43
CA GLN A 80 -10.68 11.68 -8.24
C GLN A 80 -9.72 12.04 -7.11
N SER A 81 -10.24 12.61 -6.01
CA SER A 81 -9.39 12.88 -4.86
C SER A 81 -8.86 11.57 -4.27
N ILE A 82 -7.58 11.59 -3.95
CA ILE A 82 -6.89 10.51 -3.25
C ILE A 82 -6.50 10.93 -1.84
N GLY A 83 -6.95 12.12 -1.38
CA GLY A 83 -6.64 12.62 -0.04
C GLY A 83 -5.14 12.62 0.23
N LEU A 84 -4.36 13.14 -0.71
CA LEU A 84 -2.89 13.18 -0.62
C LEU A 84 -2.43 14.29 0.31
N HIS A 85 -1.75 13.91 1.38
CA HIS A 85 -1.13 14.78 2.36
C HIS A 85 0.38 14.61 2.35
N MET A 86 1.09 15.55 1.77
CA MET A 86 2.56 15.56 1.67
C MET A 86 3.14 16.25 2.90
N THR A 87 3.11 15.55 4.03
CA THR A 87 3.51 16.10 5.35
C THR A 87 5.02 16.01 5.60
N GLY A 88 5.74 15.37 4.69
CA GLY A 88 7.06 14.86 4.97
C GLY A 88 7.02 13.61 5.86
N GLY A 89 8.18 12.99 6.01
CA GLY A 89 8.30 11.82 6.87
C GLY A 89 9.66 11.75 7.54
N VAL A 90 9.70 11.14 8.73
CA VAL A 90 10.92 10.87 9.45
C VAL A 90 10.99 9.41 9.91
N THR A 91 12.05 8.74 9.56
CA THR A 91 12.39 7.43 10.14
C THR A 91 13.46 7.64 11.21
N VAL A 92 13.18 7.24 12.45
CA VAL A 92 14.07 7.45 13.58
C VAL A 92 14.83 6.15 13.95
N ALA A 93 16.02 6.32 14.53
CA ALA A 93 16.84 5.23 15.02
C ALA A 93 17.39 5.54 16.41
N SER A 94 17.25 4.57 17.32
CA SER A 94 17.78 4.63 18.69
C SER A 94 18.97 3.68 18.92
N ALA A 95 19.16 2.67 18.04
CA ALA A 95 20.29 1.77 18.09
C ALA A 95 21.38 2.16 17.06
N PRO A 96 22.69 2.00 17.38
CA PRO A 96 23.78 2.35 16.47
C PRO A 96 23.68 1.67 15.11
N ALA A 97 23.33 0.38 15.05
CA ALA A 97 23.20 -0.36 13.79
C ALA A 97 22.08 0.20 12.89
N ARG A 98 20.96 0.62 13.46
CA ARG A 98 19.87 1.25 12.72
C ARG A 98 20.25 2.65 12.25
N TRP A 99 20.96 3.40 13.07
CA TRP A 99 21.49 4.71 12.67
C TRP A 99 22.48 4.60 11.51
N GLU A 100 23.40 3.64 11.55
CA GLU A 100 24.30 3.36 10.43
C GLU A 100 23.53 2.96 9.15
N TRP A 101 22.46 2.17 9.31
CA TRP A 101 21.59 1.80 8.19
C TRP A 101 20.89 3.02 7.57
N LEU A 102 20.33 3.93 8.38
CA LEU A 102 19.73 5.18 7.88
C LEU A 102 20.74 6.06 7.15
N GLN A 103 21.95 6.18 7.68
CA GLN A 103 23.03 6.91 7.00
C GLN A 103 23.42 6.24 5.67
N SER A 104 23.37 4.94 5.59
CA SER A 104 23.63 4.21 4.34
C SER A 104 22.49 4.40 3.34
N ALA A 105 21.23 4.35 3.77
CA ALA A 105 20.06 4.64 2.93
C ALA A 105 20.11 6.08 2.40
N TYR A 106 20.46 7.05 3.22
CA TYR A 106 20.70 8.43 2.79
C TYR A 106 21.72 8.53 1.66
N ARG A 107 22.89 7.85 1.80
CA ARG A 107 23.90 7.82 0.74
C ARG A 107 23.37 7.16 -0.54
N THR A 108 22.58 6.10 -0.42
CA THR A 108 21.94 5.46 -1.57
C THR A 108 21.01 6.44 -2.29
N PHE A 109 20.18 7.19 -1.56
CA PHE A 109 19.31 8.21 -2.12
C PHE A 109 20.06 9.24 -2.95
N GLN A 110 21.18 9.74 -2.42
CA GLN A 110 22.03 10.71 -3.15
C GLN A 110 22.57 10.10 -4.47
N THR A 111 22.84 8.80 -4.53
CA THR A 111 23.36 8.16 -5.75
C THR A 111 22.31 7.93 -6.83
N ILE A 112 21.03 7.86 -6.47
CA ILE A 112 19.92 7.65 -7.40
C ILE A 112 19.12 8.93 -7.68
N GLY A 113 19.60 10.08 -7.19
CA GLY A 113 19.01 11.40 -7.45
C GLY A 113 17.78 11.73 -6.61
N ILE A 114 17.60 11.08 -5.45
CA ILE A 114 16.63 11.50 -4.43
C ILE A 114 17.38 12.46 -3.50
N ASP A 115 17.19 13.76 -3.69
CA ASP A 115 17.91 14.84 -3.02
C ASP A 115 17.06 15.65 -2.03
N ASP A 116 15.77 15.36 -1.94
CA ASP A 116 14.80 15.94 -1.01
C ASP A 116 14.74 15.20 0.34
N CYS A 117 15.87 14.70 0.79
CA CYS A 117 16.02 14.02 2.07
C CYS A 117 17.28 14.48 2.80
N TYR A 118 17.28 14.41 4.13
CA TYR A 118 18.43 14.79 4.97
C TYR A 118 18.41 14.09 6.33
N LEU A 119 19.60 13.98 6.93
CA LEU A 119 19.74 13.43 8.28
C LEU A 119 19.38 14.52 9.31
N MET A 120 18.63 14.11 10.34
CA MET A 120 18.15 14.99 11.42
C MET A 120 18.74 14.60 12.76
N THR A 121 18.98 15.60 13.57
CA THR A 121 19.25 15.45 15.01
C THR A 121 17.96 15.21 15.80
N PRO A 122 18.03 14.68 17.03
CA PRO A 122 16.84 14.52 17.88
C PRO A 122 16.09 15.83 18.16
N ALA A 123 16.79 16.95 18.23
CA ALA A 123 16.19 18.28 18.44
C ALA A 123 15.35 18.71 17.22
N GLU A 124 15.89 18.56 16.01
CA GLU A 124 15.16 18.85 14.76
C GLU A 124 13.96 17.93 14.56
N ILE A 125 14.06 16.64 14.96
CA ILE A 125 12.94 15.69 14.94
C ILE A 125 11.82 16.20 15.85
N ARG A 126 12.16 16.65 17.07
CA ARG A 126 11.18 17.18 18.02
C ARG A 126 10.50 18.46 17.53
N GLU A 127 11.18 19.28 16.76
CA GLU A 127 10.56 20.46 16.14
C GLU A 127 9.52 20.08 15.09
N LYS A 128 9.76 19.01 14.33
CA LYS A 128 8.83 18.52 13.29
C LYS A 128 7.71 17.64 13.86
N CYS A 129 7.98 16.91 14.94
CA CYS A 129 7.03 16.01 15.59
C CYS A 129 7.03 16.27 17.11
N PRO A 130 6.36 17.32 17.61
CA PRO A 130 6.42 17.75 19.00
C PRO A 130 5.88 16.74 20.02
N ILE A 131 5.00 15.82 19.59
CA ILE A 131 4.43 14.76 20.44
C ILE A 131 5.38 13.57 20.64
N MET A 132 6.47 13.49 19.86
CA MET A 132 7.42 12.39 19.96
C MET A 132 8.40 12.61 21.13
N ASP A 133 8.58 11.58 21.97
CA ASP A 133 9.72 11.55 22.89
C ASP A 133 10.99 11.12 22.14
N THR A 134 11.94 12.04 22.03
CA THR A 134 13.24 11.81 21.37
C THR A 134 14.33 11.32 22.32
N THR A 135 13.99 10.94 23.55
CA THR A 135 14.94 10.38 24.52
C THR A 135 15.56 9.10 23.97
N GLY A 136 16.89 9.04 23.90
CA GLY A 136 17.63 7.89 23.37
C GLY A 136 17.68 7.79 21.84
N VAL A 137 16.99 8.65 21.11
CA VAL A 137 17.10 8.73 19.64
C VAL A 137 18.48 9.25 19.26
N LEU A 138 19.16 8.56 18.35
CA LEU A 138 20.48 8.94 17.81
C LEU A 138 20.37 9.92 16.65
N GLY A 139 19.28 9.82 15.87
CA GLY A 139 18.97 10.66 14.74
C GLY A 139 17.86 10.06 13.89
N GLY A 140 17.54 10.73 12.80
CA GLY A 140 16.54 10.29 11.84
C GLY A 140 16.91 10.63 10.41
N LEU A 141 16.23 10.01 9.47
CA LEU A 141 16.25 10.37 8.05
C LEU A 141 14.90 10.98 7.70
N TRP A 142 14.93 12.22 7.28
CA TRP A 142 13.77 12.96 6.77
C TRP A 142 13.68 12.84 5.26
N ALA A 143 12.46 12.78 4.73
CA ALA A 143 12.18 12.92 3.31
C ALA A 143 10.94 13.82 3.10
N ASP A 144 11.09 14.87 2.28
CA ASP A 144 10.04 15.87 2.04
C ASP A 144 8.84 15.28 1.28
N ARG A 145 9.09 14.28 0.41
CA ARG A 145 8.06 13.64 -0.41
C ARG A 145 7.36 12.47 0.26
N GLU A 146 7.46 12.33 1.57
CA GLU A 146 6.70 11.36 2.35
C GLU A 146 5.39 11.95 2.87
N GLY A 147 4.47 11.09 3.26
CA GLY A 147 3.17 11.49 3.76
C GLY A 147 2.16 10.36 3.79
N TYR A 148 0.90 10.67 3.53
CA TYR A 148 -0.16 9.67 3.53
C TYR A 148 -1.30 10.03 2.57
N LEU A 149 -2.17 9.06 2.31
CA LEU A 149 -3.28 9.20 1.37
C LEU A 149 -4.48 8.32 1.75
N ASP A 150 -5.62 8.55 1.07
CA ASP A 150 -6.75 7.64 1.06
C ASP A 150 -6.51 6.50 0.06
N THR A 151 -6.39 5.31 0.58
CA THR A 151 -6.10 4.12 -0.21
C THR A 151 -7.26 3.72 -1.12
N THR A 152 -8.51 3.91 -0.69
CA THR A 152 -9.70 3.70 -1.51
C THR A 152 -9.75 4.70 -2.65
N GLY A 153 -9.59 5.99 -2.35
CA GLY A 153 -9.53 7.05 -3.37
C GLY A 153 -8.45 6.79 -4.41
N THR A 154 -7.30 6.26 -4.00
CA THR A 154 -6.18 5.92 -4.89
C THR A 154 -6.55 4.81 -5.89
N VAL A 155 -7.17 3.74 -5.43
CA VAL A 155 -7.64 2.65 -6.32
C VAL A 155 -8.69 3.17 -7.30
N LEU A 156 -9.63 3.98 -6.81
CA LEU A 156 -10.67 4.59 -7.65
C LEU A 156 -10.07 5.55 -8.70
N ALA A 157 -9.01 6.29 -8.35
CA ALA A 157 -8.31 7.18 -9.28
C ALA A 157 -7.63 6.38 -10.40
N TYR A 158 -6.89 5.31 -10.08
CA TYR A 158 -6.32 4.41 -11.08
C TYR A 158 -7.39 3.82 -12.00
N ALA A 159 -8.45 3.25 -11.43
CA ALA A 159 -9.53 2.64 -12.20
C ALA A 159 -10.25 3.66 -13.10
N LYS A 160 -10.47 4.88 -12.61
CA LYS A 160 -11.10 5.96 -13.37
C LYS A 160 -10.22 6.44 -14.52
N SER A 161 -8.92 6.64 -14.28
CA SER A 161 -7.97 7.01 -15.35
C SER A 161 -7.84 5.90 -16.38
N ALA A 162 -7.80 4.64 -15.99
CA ALA A 162 -7.78 3.52 -16.92
C ALA A 162 -9.04 3.50 -17.80
N ARG A 163 -10.24 3.72 -17.23
CA ARG A 163 -11.50 3.85 -17.98
C ARG A 163 -11.48 5.01 -18.96
N GLN A 164 -10.92 6.16 -18.59
CA GLN A 164 -10.76 7.32 -19.49
C GLN A 164 -9.85 7.01 -20.68
N LEU A 165 -8.89 6.10 -20.50
CA LEU A 165 -7.99 5.61 -21.57
C LEU A 165 -8.58 4.42 -22.36
N GLY A 166 -9.83 4.00 -22.07
CA GLY A 166 -10.55 2.97 -22.82
C GLY A 166 -10.54 1.57 -22.19
N ALA A 167 -9.89 1.37 -21.05
CA ALA A 167 -9.93 0.08 -20.34
C ALA A 167 -11.31 -0.19 -19.71
N GLU A 168 -11.68 -1.46 -19.56
CA GLU A 168 -12.90 -1.87 -18.88
C GLU A 168 -12.61 -2.30 -17.43
N VAL A 169 -13.51 -1.98 -16.52
CA VAL A 169 -13.51 -2.44 -15.13
C VAL A 169 -14.86 -3.06 -14.83
N ILE A 170 -14.85 -4.34 -14.51
CA ILE A 170 -16.01 -5.19 -14.34
C ILE A 170 -16.02 -5.68 -12.91
N GLU A 171 -16.96 -5.14 -12.12
CA GLU A 171 -17.18 -5.50 -10.72
C GLU A 171 -18.30 -6.54 -10.59
N HIS A 172 -18.43 -7.16 -9.43
CA HIS A 172 -19.41 -8.21 -9.15
C HIS A 172 -19.35 -9.37 -10.15
N ASN A 173 -18.13 -9.78 -10.51
CA ASN A 173 -17.89 -10.83 -11.50
C ASN A 173 -16.69 -11.69 -11.11
N LYS A 174 -16.92 -12.72 -10.32
CA LYS A 174 -15.85 -13.60 -9.88
C LYS A 174 -15.33 -14.46 -11.05
N VAL A 175 -14.01 -14.61 -11.12
CA VAL A 175 -13.38 -15.62 -11.98
C VAL A 175 -13.47 -16.98 -11.28
N ASP A 176 -14.09 -17.95 -11.96
CA ASP A 176 -14.30 -19.29 -11.44
C ASP A 176 -13.24 -20.28 -11.90
N SER A 177 -12.74 -20.12 -13.11
CA SER A 177 -11.68 -20.98 -13.63
C SER A 177 -10.88 -20.34 -14.77
N LEU A 178 -9.67 -20.83 -14.95
CA LEU A 178 -8.74 -20.42 -16.00
C LEU A 178 -8.24 -21.68 -16.74
N SER A 179 -8.19 -21.64 -18.07
CA SER A 179 -7.61 -22.68 -18.87
C SER A 179 -6.77 -22.12 -20.01
N GLN A 180 -5.49 -22.54 -20.06
CA GLN A 180 -4.61 -22.16 -21.15
C GLN A 180 -4.94 -22.98 -22.40
N GLN A 181 -4.97 -22.31 -23.54
CA GLN A 181 -5.23 -22.89 -24.84
C GLN A 181 -3.92 -23.33 -25.51
N PRO A 182 -3.97 -24.21 -26.54
CA PRO A 182 -2.76 -24.68 -27.24
C PRO A 182 -1.93 -23.58 -27.90
N ASP A 183 -2.53 -22.44 -28.23
CA ASP A 183 -1.87 -21.27 -28.79
C ASP A 183 -1.25 -20.34 -27.74
N GLY A 184 -1.39 -20.68 -26.46
CA GLY A 184 -0.87 -19.89 -25.35
C GLY A 184 -1.86 -18.89 -24.76
N SER A 185 -2.98 -18.62 -25.43
CA SER A 185 -4.06 -17.78 -24.92
C SER A 185 -4.83 -18.43 -23.79
N TRP A 186 -5.81 -17.73 -23.22
CA TRP A 186 -6.55 -18.14 -22.03
C TRP A 186 -8.07 -18.07 -22.23
N ASN A 187 -8.77 -19.07 -21.78
CA ASN A 187 -10.19 -18.96 -21.47
C ASN A 187 -10.36 -18.63 -19.98
N VAL A 188 -11.04 -17.53 -19.71
CA VAL A 188 -11.39 -17.04 -18.38
C VAL A 188 -12.88 -17.23 -18.19
N ILE A 189 -13.28 -18.15 -17.32
CA ILE A 189 -14.69 -18.40 -16.98
C ILE A 189 -15.03 -17.57 -15.76
N THR A 190 -16.09 -16.80 -15.86
CA THR A 190 -16.60 -15.92 -14.80
C THR A 190 -18.07 -16.17 -14.54
N GLU A 191 -18.60 -15.64 -13.44
CA GLU A 191 -20.04 -15.71 -13.12
C GLU A 191 -20.93 -15.09 -14.22
N GLN A 192 -20.41 -14.09 -14.97
CA GLN A 192 -21.13 -13.40 -16.03
C GLN A 192 -20.87 -13.94 -17.43
N GLY A 193 -20.08 -15.01 -17.57
CA GLY A 193 -19.78 -15.63 -18.85
C GLY A 193 -18.32 -15.91 -19.08
N GLN A 194 -17.98 -16.30 -20.31
CA GLN A 194 -16.62 -16.63 -20.71
C GLN A 194 -15.98 -15.47 -21.47
N VAL A 195 -14.68 -15.27 -21.21
CA VAL A 195 -13.83 -14.29 -21.90
C VAL A 195 -12.58 -15.00 -22.41
N HIS A 196 -12.17 -14.67 -23.60
CA HIS A 196 -10.88 -15.07 -24.15
C HIS A 196 -9.85 -13.95 -23.92
N ALA A 197 -8.62 -14.32 -23.52
CA ALA A 197 -7.54 -13.36 -23.26
C ALA A 197 -6.19 -13.86 -23.82
N GLU A 198 -5.40 -12.96 -24.40
CA GLU A 198 -4.03 -13.31 -24.78
C GLU A 198 -3.14 -13.46 -23.52
N HIS A 199 -3.37 -12.61 -22.54
CA HIS A 199 -2.64 -12.60 -21.28
C HIS A 199 -3.59 -12.49 -20.07
N VAL A 200 -3.22 -13.13 -18.96
CA VAL A 200 -3.92 -12.99 -17.68
C VAL A 200 -2.93 -12.56 -16.61
N VAL A 201 -3.30 -11.52 -15.86
CA VAL A 201 -2.53 -11.02 -14.71
C VAL A 201 -3.27 -11.37 -13.44
N ASN A 202 -2.62 -12.14 -12.56
CA ASN A 202 -3.13 -12.43 -11.23
C ASN A 202 -2.74 -11.33 -10.25
N ALA A 203 -3.67 -10.44 -9.95
CA ALA A 203 -3.57 -9.39 -8.93
C ALA A 203 -4.56 -9.63 -7.77
N GLY A 204 -4.86 -10.90 -7.49
CA GLY A 204 -5.90 -11.35 -6.56
C GLY A 204 -5.62 -11.12 -5.07
N GLY A 205 -4.49 -10.49 -4.68
CA GLY A 205 -4.21 -10.16 -3.29
C GLY A 205 -4.32 -11.36 -2.36
N LEU A 206 -5.22 -11.31 -1.38
CA LEU A 206 -5.51 -12.42 -0.45
C LEU A 206 -5.94 -13.72 -1.17
N TRP A 207 -6.53 -13.61 -2.36
CA TRP A 207 -6.99 -14.73 -3.19
C TRP A 207 -6.00 -15.12 -4.28
N ALA A 208 -4.84 -14.47 -4.39
CA ALA A 208 -3.86 -14.73 -5.45
C ALA A 208 -3.42 -16.20 -5.50
N LYS A 209 -3.26 -16.85 -4.33
CA LYS A 209 -2.95 -18.29 -4.23
C LYS A 209 -4.03 -19.17 -4.84
N GLN A 210 -5.30 -18.85 -4.57
CA GLN A 210 -6.46 -19.59 -5.11
C GLN A 210 -6.58 -19.40 -6.62
N VAL A 211 -6.36 -18.19 -7.13
CA VAL A 211 -6.31 -17.91 -8.58
C VAL A 211 -5.13 -18.66 -9.23
N GLY A 212 -3.95 -18.67 -8.61
CA GLY A 212 -2.80 -19.45 -9.09
C GLY A 212 -3.10 -20.95 -9.19
N ARG A 213 -3.81 -21.51 -8.19
CA ARG A 213 -4.21 -22.92 -8.19
C ARG A 213 -5.15 -23.31 -9.34
N MET A 214 -5.91 -22.37 -9.91
CA MET A 214 -6.74 -22.63 -11.10
C MET A 214 -5.90 -23.09 -12.31
N VAL A 215 -4.62 -22.76 -12.33
CA VAL A 215 -3.66 -23.11 -13.39
C VAL A 215 -2.52 -24.00 -12.89
N GLY A 216 -2.67 -24.62 -11.72
CA GLY A 216 -1.68 -25.55 -11.15
C GLY A 216 -0.47 -24.88 -10.48
N LEU A 217 -0.51 -23.56 -10.23
CA LEU A 217 0.55 -22.84 -9.53
C LEU A 217 0.23 -22.73 -8.04
N ASP A 218 1.13 -23.18 -7.18
CA ASP A 218 1.06 -22.94 -5.75
C ASP A 218 1.95 -21.74 -5.38
N LEU A 219 1.34 -20.56 -5.36
CA LEU A 219 2.07 -19.32 -5.07
C LEU A 219 2.45 -19.26 -3.58
N PRO A 220 3.71 -18.88 -3.25
CA PRO A 220 4.17 -18.78 -1.86
C PRO A 220 3.68 -17.48 -1.20
N VAL A 221 2.38 -17.26 -1.22
CA VAL A 221 1.71 -16.11 -0.60
C VAL A 221 0.98 -16.59 0.64
N SER A 222 1.25 -15.93 1.77
CA SER A 222 0.61 -16.22 3.04
C SER A 222 0.17 -14.91 3.69
N PRO A 223 -1.13 -14.66 3.83
CA PRO A 223 -1.63 -13.50 4.55
C PRO A 223 -1.23 -13.51 6.03
N LEU A 224 -0.98 -12.33 6.56
CA LEU A 224 -0.72 -12.11 7.98
C LEU A 224 -1.79 -11.18 8.55
N GLU A 225 -2.15 -11.41 9.81
CA GLU A 225 -2.89 -10.44 10.59
C GLU A 225 -1.98 -9.25 10.88
N HIS A 226 -2.53 -8.05 10.74
CA HIS A 226 -1.78 -6.82 10.97
C HIS A 226 -2.66 -5.76 11.61
N HIS A 227 -2.16 -5.11 12.66
CA HIS A 227 -2.93 -4.15 13.42
C HIS A 227 -2.46 -2.72 13.18
N TYR A 228 -3.41 -1.82 13.20
CA TYR A 228 -3.21 -0.43 13.55
C TYR A 228 -4.34 0.03 14.45
N LEU A 229 -4.12 1.10 15.19
CA LEU A 229 -5.13 1.74 16.01
C LEU A 229 -5.27 3.22 15.62
N LEU A 230 -6.45 3.75 15.87
CA LEU A 230 -6.73 5.18 15.81
C LEU A 230 -6.94 5.69 17.23
N THR A 231 -6.26 6.76 17.60
CA THR A 231 -6.50 7.39 18.89
C THR A 231 -7.75 8.27 18.84
N GLU A 232 -8.28 8.62 19.99
CA GLU A 232 -9.15 9.78 20.13
C GLU A 232 -8.38 11.07 19.84
N THR A 233 -9.08 12.21 19.92
CA THR A 233 -8.46 13.54 19.81
C THR A 233 -7.35 13.70 20.84
N ILE A 234 -6.17 14.11 20.38
CA ILE A 234 -5.03 14.49 21.20
C ILE A 234 -4.99 16.01 21.22
N PRO A 235 -5.17 16.67 22.39
CA PRO A 235 -5.26 18.12 22.46
C PRO A 235 -4.04 18.84 21.89
N GLU A 236 -2.86 18.27 22.02
CA GLU A 236 -1.63 18.81 21.46
C GLU A 236 -1.64 18.78 19.92
N VAL A 237 -2.20 17.72 19.32
CA VAL A 237 -2.34 17.60 17.85
C VAL A 237 -3.41 18.56 17.35
N GLU A 238 -4.55 18.66 18.04
CA GLU A 238 -5.62 19.59 17.68
C GLU A 238 -5.17 21.06 17.73
N ALA A 239 -4.24 21.39 18.61
CA ALA A 239 -3.72 22.75 18.79
C ALA A 239 -2.63 23.13 17.77
N MET A 240 -2.13 22.19 16.97
CA MET A 240 -1.10 22.46 15.96
C MET A 240 -1.66 23.21 14.76
N ASP A 241 -0.85 24.06 14.16
CA ASP A 241 -1.13 24.80 12.91
C ASP A 241 -0.52 24.10 11.67
N PHE A 242 0.04 22.92 11.85
CA PHE A 242 0.61 22.07 10.80
C PHE A 242 0.25 20.60 11.05
N GLU A 243 0.31 19.79 10.00
CA GLU A 243 0.11 18.34 10.09
C GLU A 243 1.38 17.62 10.53
N LEU A 244 1.22 16.60 11.39
CA LEU A 244 2.34 15.76 11.81
C LEU A 244 2.93 14.98 10.63
N PRO A 245 4.26 14.83 10.56
CA PRO A 245 4.89 14.02 9.54
C PRO A 245 4.54 12.54 9.72
N MET A 246 4.63 11.79 8.62
CA MET A 246 4.71 10.33 8.69
C MET A 246 5.95 9.94 9.50
N THR A 247 5.80 9.11 10.51
CA THR A 247 6.90 8.76 11.41
C THR A 247 7.07 7.25 11.48
N VAL A 248 8.31 6.77 11.43
CA VAL A 248 8.65 5.35 11.61
C VAL A 248 9.69 5.22 12.72
N ASP A 249 9.39 4.43 13.74
CA ASP A 249 10.36 4.04 14.78
C ASP A 249 10.86 2.61 14.52
N LEU A 250 12.12 2.49 14.13
CA LEU A 250 12.71 1.21 13.75
C LEU A 250 12.89 0.26 14.94
N GLU A 251 13.15 0.78 16.13
CA GLU A 251 13.29 -0.03 17.36
C GLU A 251 11.93 -0.34 17.97
N GLY A 252 10.97 0.58 17.89
CA GLY A 252 9.60 0.39 18.36
C GLY A 252 8.76 -0.51 17.47
N PHE A 253 9.23 -0.87 16.27
CA PHE A 253 8.45 -1.60 15.28
C PHE A 253 7.11 -0.95 14.99
N THR A 254 7.07 0.39 14.94
CA THR A 254 5.86 1.17 14.80
C THR A 254 5.99 2.24 13.74
N TYR A 255 4.86 2.65 13.20
CA TYR A 255 4.73 3.85 12.38
C TYR A 255 3.52 4.66 12.83
N MET A 256 3.58 5.95 12.57
CA MET A 256 2.52 6.88 12.97
C MET A 256 2.28 7.89 11.85
N ARG A 257 1.02 8.27 11.67
CA ARG A 257 0.60 9.42 10.88
C ARG A 257 -0.55 10.14 11.56
N GLN A 258 -0.76 11.41 11.24
CA GLN A 258 -1.95 12.11 11.71
C GLN A 258 -3.22 11.48 11.15
N ALA A 259 -4.27 11.44 11.96
CA ALA A 259 -5.61 11.03 11.59
C ALA A 259 -6.61 11.96 12.26
N GLN A 260 -7.13 12.93 11.50
CA GLN A 260 -7.92 14.03 12.05
C GLN A 260 -7.16 14.79 13.16
N ASN A 261 -7.73 14.88 14.37
CA ASN A 261 -7.12 15.49 15.55
C ASN A 261 -6.38 14.49 16.46
N GLY A 262 -6.13 13.31 15.99
CA GLY A 262 -5.37 12.25 16.67
C GLY A 262 -4.33 11.64 15.74
N VAL A 263 -3.93 10.42 16.05
CA VAL A 263 -2.95 9.68 15.25
C VAL A 263 -3.43 8.26 14.93
N LEU A 264 -3.03 7.79 13.76
CA LEU A 264 -3.03 6.37 13.43
C LEU A 264 -1.65 5.83 13.83
N VAL A 265 -1.64 4.80 14.67
CA VAL A 265 -0.43 4.07 15.07
C VAL A 265 -0.51 2.68 14.47
N GLY A 266 0.42 2.33 13.61
CA GLY A 266 0.53 1.01 13.03
C GLY A 266 1.69 0.23 13.66
N ILE A 267 1.52 -1.09 13.72
CA ILE A 267 2.41 -2.00 14.42
C ILE A 267 3.05 -2.96 13.42
N TYR A 268 4.36 -3.08 13.40
CA TYR A 268 5.08 -4.16 12.73
C TYR A 268 5.28 -5.31 13.71
N GLU A 269 4.31 -6.20 13.78
CA GLU A 269 4.18 -7.23 14.80
C GLU A 269 5.35 -8.21 14.80
N THR A 270 6.02 -8.35 15.92
CA THR A 270 7.10 -9.33 16.13
C THR A 270 6.54 -10.73 16.36
N ASN A 271 5.36 -10.82 16.99
CA ASN A 271 4.59 -12.04 17.21
C ASN A 271 3.46 -12.13 16.16
N TYR A 272 3.84 -12.24 14.88
CA TYR A 272 2.87 -12.30 13.79
C TYR A 272 2.04 -13.58 13.79
N GLN A 273 0.83 -13.50 13.26
CA GLN A 273 -0.07 -14.62 13.05
C GLN A 273 -0.48 -14.73 11.58
N HIS A 274 -0.39 -15.94 11.04
CA HIS A 274 -0.90 -16.22 9.71
C HIS A 274 -2.43 -16.26 9.71
N TRP A 275 -3.03 -15.73 8.66
CA TRP A 275 -4.47 -15.74 8.46
C TRP A 275 -4.83 -16.54 7.20
N ASN A 276 -5.72 -17.53 7.33
CA ASN A 276 -6.24 -18.31 6.18
C ASN A 276 -5.18 -18.73 5.15
N ILE A 277 -4.12 -19.39 5.59
CA ILE A 277 -2.96 -19.79 4.76
C ILE A 277 -3.32 -20.67 3.56
N ASP A 278 -4.42 -21.41 3.62
CA ASP A 278 -4.91 -22.26 2.54
C ASP A 278 -5.79 -21.55 1.53
N GLY A 279 -6.19 -20.33 1.82
CA GLY A 279 -6.98 -19.42 0.99
C GLY A 279 -8.03 -18.66 1.77
N ALA A 280 -8.18 -17.39 1.47
CA ALA A 280 -9.20 -16.53 2.06
C ALA A 280 -10.62 -16.98 1.61
N PRO A 281 -11.64 -16.89 2.46
CA PRO A 281 -13.02 -17.13 2.06
C PRO A 281 -13.44 -16.23 0.88
N TRP A 282 -14.14 -16.78 -0.10
CA TRP A 282 -14.53 -16.01 -1.28
C TRP A 282 -15.56 -14.90 -0.98
N ASP A 283 -16.30 -15.02 0.11
CA ASP A 283 -17.29 -14.06 0.61
C ASP A 283 -16.70 -13.03 1.58
N TYR A 284 -15.43 -13.21 2.01
CA TYR A 284 -14.73 -12.20 2.80
C TYR A 284 -14.54 -10.91 1.98
N GLY A 285 -14.74 -9.74 2.59
CA GLY A 285 -14.74 -8.48 1.86
C GLY A 285 -14.41 -7.27 2.72
N ILE A 286 -15.32 -6.30 2.77
CA ILE A 286 -15.17 -5.07 3.58
C ILE A 286 -15.54 -5.38 5.02
N GLU A 287 -14.64 -6.03 5.70
CA GLU A 287 -14.75 -6.40 7.10
C GLU A 287 -13.36 -6.49 7.74
N LEU A 288 -13.29 -6.26 9.03
CA LEU A 288 -12.07 -6.40 9.82
C LEU A 288 -12.06 -7.76 10.52
N ILE A 289 -10.89 -8.33 10.70
CA ILE A 289 -10.71 -9.49 11.59
C ILE A 289 -10.78 -9.03 13.05
N GLN A 290 -11.09 -9.97 13.95
CA GLN A 290 -11.13 -9.70 15.38
C GLN A 290 -9.78 -9.21 15.87
N GLU A 291 -9.77 -8.09 16.58
CA GLU A 291 -8.54 -7.53 17.17
C GLU A 291 -7.98 -8.46 18.26
N ASN A 292 -6.66 -8.46 18.39
CA ASN A 292 -5.92 -9.18 19.42
C ASN A 292 -4.83 -8.26 20.00
N THR A 293 -5.27 -7.33 20.85
CA THR A 293 -4.40 -6.33 21.47
C THR A 293 -3.39 -6.93 22.45
N ASP A 294 -3.71 -8.07 23.07
CA ASP A 294 -2.76 -8.75 23.96
C ASP A 294 -1.52 -9.24 23.21
N ARG A 295 -1.68 -9.60 21.92
CA ARG A 295 -0.58 -10.07 21.07
C ARG A 295 0.41 -8.98 20.71
N ILE A 296 -0.03 -7.73 20.66
CA ILE A 296 0.75 -6.54 20.26
C ILE A 296 1.00 -5.58 21.45
N ALA A 297 0.78 -6.04 22.68
CA ALA A 297 0.86 -5.18 23.87
C ALA A 297 2.23 -4.53 24.05
N ASP A 298 3.31 -5.27 23.79
CA ASP A 298 4.68 -4.79 23.95
C ASP A 298 5.00 -3.68 22.93
N GLU A 299 4.59 -3.85 21.67
CA GLU A 299 4.77 -2.85 20.63
C GLU A 299 3.88 -1.62 20.87
N LEU A 300 2.66 -1.80 21.38
CA LEU A 300 1.81 -0.69 21.79
C LEU A 300 2.42 0.13 22.92
N GLU A 301 2.98 -0.54 23.94
CA GLU A 301 3.69 0.15 25.02
C GLU A 301 4.88 0.95 24.48
N MET A 302 5.66 0.38 23.58
CA MET A 302 6.75 1.11 22.92
C MET A 302 6.25 2.32 22.13
N ALA A 303 5.15 2.18 21.39
CA ALA A 303 4.56 3.28 20.63
C ALA A 303 4.08 4.43 21.53
N PHE A 304 3.41 4.11 22.65
CA PHE A 304 2.90 5.12 23.58
C PHE A 304 4.00 5.79 24.42
N ASN A 305 5.15 5.15 24.57
CA ASN A 305 6.32 5.72 25.23
C ASN A 305 7.19 6.57 24.28
N ARG A 306 6.97 6.45 22.98
CA ARG A 306 7.65 7.24 21.94
C ARG A 306 6.88 8.52 21.66
#